data_4fe0195512a6e501ed724652a2ea2bbb
#
_entry.id   4fe0195512a6e501ed724652a2ea2bbb
#
_cell.length_a   1.000
_cell.length_b   1.000
_cell.length_c   1.000
_cell.angle_alpha   90.00
_cell.angle_beta   90.00
_cell.angle_gamma   90.00
#
_symmetry.space_group_name_H-M   'P 1'
#
loop_
_entity.id
_entity.type
_entity.pdbx_description
1 polymer ?
#
loop_
_entity_poly.entity_id
_entity_poly.type
_entity_poly.pdbx_seq_one_letter_code
_entity_poly.pdbx_strand_id
1 'polypeptide(L)'
;MKGIFITFEGSEGCGKSTQSGLAYNYLKRKNRKVLYLREPGGTAISEKIRNILLDSGNRSMIAECEMLLYMAARAQIVGEIIKPKLRKGFIVICDRFLDSTLAYQGYGLGMDIGFIKCVGKFATMGIKPDLTIFLDLPVNKGLYHRRLSQDRIEKRPLAYHQKVRRGYLNLASKEWRRIKIVRVEEDKFKTQAKVRDLIDKYAV
;
A
#
# COMPACT_ATOMS: atom_id res chain seq x y z
N MET A 1 15.23 9.78 -18.10
CA MET A 1 13.93 10.18 -17.48
C MET A 1 13.93 9.76 -16.01
N LYS A 2 13.37 10.58 -15.13
CA LYS A 2 13.16 10.25 -13.71
C LYS A 2 12.12 9.11 -13.64
N GLY A 3 12.35 8.10 -12.81
CA GLY A 3 11.36 7.05 -12.58
C GLY A 3 10.11 7.59 -11.89
N ILE A 4 9.01 6.85 -12.00
CA ILE A 4 7.70 7.20 -11.42
C ILE A 4 7.32 6.16 -10.39
N PHE A 5 6.88 6.59 -9.21
CA PHE A 5 6.48 5.70 -8.14
C PHE A 5 4.97 5.78 -7.90
N ILE A 6 4.27 4.68 -8.14
CA ILE A 6 2.83 4.54 -7.99
C ILE A 6 2.53 3.52 -6.91
N THR A 7 1.68 3.89 -5.94
CA THR A 7 1.26 2.96 -4.89
C THR A 7 -0.24 2.70 -4.94
N PHE A 8 -0.64 1.50 -4.55
CA PHE A 8 -2.02 1.08 -4.40
C PHE A 8 -2.33 0.87 -2.94
N GLU A 9 -3.31 1.57 -2.44
CA GLU A 9 -3.69 1.58 -1.03
C GLU A 9 -5.18 1.28 -0.85
N GLY A 10 -5.55 0.86 0.36
CA GLY A 10 -6.94 0.58 0.72
C GLY A 10 -7.07 -0.52 1.77
N SER A 11 -8.30 -0.68 2.29
CA SER A 11 -8.65 -1.67 3.29
C SER A 11 -8.55 -3.10 2.75
N GLU A 12 -8.72 -4.09 3.61
CA GLU A 12 -8.67 -5.49 3.21
C GLU A 12 -9.79 -5.84 2.21
N GLY A 13 -9.49 -6.72 1.25
CA GLY A 13 -10.44 -7.21 0.25
C GLY A 13 -10.92 -6.19 -0.78
N CYS A 14 -10.37 -4.97 -0.82
CA CYS A 14 -10.79 -3.94 -1.79
C CYS A 14 -10.21 -4.10 -3.20
N GLY A 15 -9.48 -5.19 -3.49
CA GLY A 15 -8.97 -5.49 -4.81
C GLY A 15 -7.64 -4.85 -5.19
N LYS A 16 -6.82 -4.39 -4.21
CA LYS A 16 -5.49 -3.78 -4.46
C LYS A 16 -4.61 -4.62 -5.39
N SER A 17 -4.34 -5.86 -5.02
CA SER A 17 -3.44 -6.74 -5.78
C SER A 17 -3.97 -7.03 -7.19
N THR A 18 -5.30 -7.09 -7.35
CA THR A 18 -5.95 -7.23 -8.67
C THR A 18 -5.72 -5.99 -9.52
N GLN A 19 -6.01 -4.81 -8.98
CA GLN A 19 -5.92 -3.55 -9.73
C GLN A 19 -4.46 -3.16 -10.02
N SER A 20 -3.55 -3.36 -9.06
CA SER A 20 -2.12 -3.10 -9.27
C SER A 20 -1.50 -4.06 -10.29
N GLY A 21 -1.90 -5.36 -10.29
CA GLY A 21 -1.49 -6.32 -11.30
C GLY A 21 -2.02 -5.99 -12.70
N LEU A 22 -3.30 -5.56 -12.81
CA LEU A 22 -3.87 -5.08 -14.08
C LEU A 22 -3.16 -3.81 -14.58
N ALA A 23 -2.80 -2.89 -13.69
CA ALA A 23 -2.02 -1.69 -14.01
C ALA A 23 -0.61 -2.02 -14.51
N TYR A 24 0.07 -2.97 -13.85
CA TYR A 24 1.35 -3.49 -14.30
C TYR A 24 1.25 -4.04 -15.73
N ASN A 25 0.29 -4.92 -16.00
CA ASN A 25 0.09 -5.52 -17.33
C ASN A 25 -0.26 -4.45 -18.40
N TYR A 26 -1.02 -3.44 -18.02
CA TYR A 26 -1.36 -2.32 -18.90
C TYR A 26 -0.10 -1.54 -19.33
N LEU A 27 0.76 -1.17 -18.38
CA LEU A 27 2.00 -0.45 -18.68
C LEU A 27 3.01 -1.33 -19.45
N LYS A 28 3.05 -2.62 -19.18
CA LYS A 28 3.88 -3.59 -19.96
C LYS A 28 3.45 -3.63 -21.43
N ARG A 29 2.14 -3.67 -21.70
CA ARG A 29 1.63 -3.62 -23.09
C ARG A 29 1.92 -2.30 -23.80
N LYS A 30 2.12 -1.21 -23.06
CA LYS A 30 2.59 0.08 -23.57
C LYS A 30 4.13 0.16 -23.70
N ASN A 31 4.83 -0.97 -23.61
CA ASN A 31 6.30 -1.07 -23.68
C ASN A 31 7.04 -0.19 -22.66
N ARG A 32 6.41 0.09 -21.49
CA ARG A 32 7.07 0.86 -20.44
C ARG A 32 7.98 -0.03 -19.59
N LYS A 33 9.08 0.53 -19.10
CA LYS A 33 9.94 -0.14 -18.10
C LYS A 33 9.20 -0.10 -16.75
N VAL A 34 8.52 -1.18 -16.40
CA VAL A 34 7.70 -1.25 -15.16
C VAL A 34 8.15 -2.39 -14.27
N LEU A 35 8.11 -2.18 -12.97
CA LEU A 35 8.37 -3.16 -11.92
C LEU A 35 7.15 -3.20 -10.99
N TYR A 36 6.72 -4.41 -10.61
CA TYR A 36 5.66 -4.64 -9.62
C TYR A 36 6.25 -5.18 -8.33
N LEU A 37 5.84 -4.59 -7.21
CA LEU A 37 6.25 -4.94 -5.85
C LEU A 37 5.03 -4.98 -4.92
N ARG A 38 5.19 -5.59 -3.74
CA ARG A 38 4.23 -5.53 -2.63
C ARG A 38 4.95 -5.31 -1.32
N GLU A 39 4.33 -4.61 -0.39
CA GLU A 39 4.78 -4.48 0.98
C GLU A 39 3.78 -5.08 1.98
N PRO A 40 4.27 -5.62 3.12
CA PRO A 40 5.67 -5.96 3.37
C PRO A 40 6.13 -7.12 2.50
N GLY A 41 7.41 -7.16 2.10
CA GLY A 41 7.98 -8.22 1.26
C GLY A 41 8.84 -7.71 0.11
N GLY A 42 9.05 -8.54 -0.89
CA GLY A 42 9.76 -8.20 -2.11
C GLY A 42 11.29 -8.35 -2.07
N THR A 43 11.89 -8.53 -0.89
CA THR A 43 13.31 -8.89 -0.71
C THR A 43 13.42 -10.06 0.28
N ALA A 44 14.54 -10.77 0.28
CA ALA A 44 14.73 -11.92 1.17
C ALA A 44 14.52 -11.55 2.66
N ILE A 45 15.05 -10.40 3.09
CA ILE A 45 14.88 -9.90 4.46
C ILE A 45 13.43 -9.47 4.71
N SER A 46 12.84 -8.70 3.80
CA SER A 46 11.47 -8.21 3.96
C SER A 46 10.44 -9.35 3.97
N GLU A 47 10.66 -10.46 3.25
CA GLU A 47 9.79 -11.65 3.31
C GLU A 47 9.88 -12.35 4.68
N LYS A 48 11.07 -12.44 5.28
CA LYS A 48 11.20 -12.97 6.66
C LYS A 48 10.43 -12.11 7.65
N ILE A 49 10.54 -10.78 7.55
CA ILE A 49 9.79 -9.85 8.38
C ILE A 49 8.28 -9.97 8.13
N ARG A 50 7.86 -10.13 6.87
CA ARG A 50 6.46 -10.37 6.52
C ARG A 50 5.89 -11.61 7.23
N ASN A 51 6.64 -12.70 7.25
CA ASN A 51 6.21 -13.93 7.93
C ASN A 51 5.95 -13.68 9.41
N ILE A 52 6.83 -12.93 10.09
CA ILE A 52 6.63 -12.54 11.50
C ILE A 52 5.37 -11.66 11.64
N LEU A 53 5.18 -10.66 10.78
CA LEU A 53 4.08 -9.71 10.85
C LEU A 53 2.70 -10.36 10.65
N LEU A 54 2.60 -11.34 9.74
CA LEU A 54 1.32 -11.94 9.33
C LEU A 54 0.99 -13.23 10.08
N ASP A 55 1.96 -13.81 10.79
CA ASP A 55 1.75 -15.02 11.57
C ASP A 55 0.68 -14.80 12.66
N SER A 56 -0.39 -15.58 12.57
CA SER A 56 -1.49 -15.53 13.53
C SER A 56 -1.11 -16.05 14.94
N GLY A 57 0.04 -16.71 15.09
CA GLY A 57 0.62 -17.09 16.38
C GLY A 57 1.19 -15.92 17.17
N ASN A 58 1.61 -14.85 16.51
CA ASN A 58 2.23 -13.66 17.13
C ASN A 58 1.20 -12.70 17.73
N ARG A 59 0.28 -13.22 18.57
CA ARG A 59 -0.83 -12.43 19.16
C ARG A 59 -0.38 -11.38 20.17
N SER A 60 0.75 -11.61 20.83
CA SER A 60 1.33 -10.70 21.84
C SER A 60 2.12 -9.53 21.22
N MET A 61 2.22 -9.44 19.88
CA MET A 61 2.96 -8.35 19.24
C MET A 61 2.32 -6.99 19.56
N ILE A 62 3.07 -6.14 20.26
CA ILE A 62 2.64 -4.78 20.60
C ILE A 62 2.67 -3.86 19.36
N ALA A 63 1.93 -2.76 19.42
CA ALA A 63 1.77 -1.84 18.28
C ALA A 63 3.09 -1.24 17.79
N GLU A 64 3.97 -0.88 18.70
CA GLU A 64 5.29 -0.31 18.42
C GLU A 64 6.18 -1.31 17.66
N CYS A 65 6.21 -2.57 18.10
CA CYS A 65 6.96 -3.64 17.44
C CYS A 65 6.42 -3.87 16.02
N GLU A 66 5.09 -3.94 15.87
CA GLU A 66 4.43 -4.10 14.56
C GLU A 66 4.84 -2.96 13.61
N MET A 67 4.74 -1.71 14.05
CA MET A 67 5.10 -0.54 13.27
C MET A 67 6.57 -0.55 12.86
N LEU A 68 7.48 -0.85 13.79
CA LEU A 68 8.92 -0.92 13.53
C LEU A 68 9.28 -2.03 12.54
N LEU A 69 8.63 -3.19 12.61
CA LEU A 69 8.81 -4.28 11.65
C LEU A 69 8.35 -3.88 10.24
N TYR A 70 7.21 -3.18 10.10
CA TYR A 70 6.80 -2.62 8.81
C TYR A 70 7.82 -1.63 8.26
N MET A 71 8.39 -0.76 9.13
CA MET A 71 9.41 0.20 8.73
C MET A 71 10.73 -0.47 8.34
N ALA A 72 11.14 -1.53 9.05
CA ALA A 72 12.34 -2.30 8.73
C ALA A 72 12.22 -2.99 7.36
N ALA A 73 11.08 -3.66 7.09
CA ALA A 73 10.82 -4.28 5.79
C ALA A 73 10.82 -3.24 4.67
N ARG A 74 10.24 -2.05 4.92
CA ARG A 74 10.21 -0.93 3.97
C ARG A 74 11.60 -0.37 3.69
N ALA A 75 12.40 -0.15 4.73
CA ALA A 75 13.76 0.35 4.56
C ALA A 75 14.59 -0.56 3.64
N GLN A 76 14.45 -1.88 3.83
CA GLN A 76 15.14 -2.86 3.01
C GLN A 76 14.71 -2.80 1.53
N ILE A 77 13.40 -2.87 1.24
CA ILE A 77 12.93 -2.86 -0.16
C ILE A 77 13.19 -1.52 -0.85
N VAL A 78 13.12 -0.41 -0.11
CA VAL A 78 13.43 0.92 -0.65
C VAL A 78 14.88 1.02 -1.06
N GLY A 79 15.81 0.60 -0.17
CA GLY A 79 17.25 0.65 -0.43
C GLY A 79 17.68 -0.30 -1.53
N GLU A 80 17.19 -1.54 -1.48
CA GLU A 80 17.62 -2.63 -2.37
C GLU A 80 16.99 -2.56 -3.76
N ILE A 81 15.72 -2.15 -3.86
CA ILE A 81 14.98 -2.26 -5.11
C ILE A 81 14.39 -0.92 -5.58
N ILE A 82 13.54 -0.26 -4.76
CA ILE A 82 12.72 0.87 -5.24
C ILE A 82 13.63 2.01 -5.71
N LYS A 83 14.53 2.47 -4.84
CA LYS A 83 15.43 3.59 -5.13
C LYS A 83 16.32 3.35 -6.36
N PRO A 84 17.02 2.19 -6.50
CA PRO A 84 17.79 1.88 -7.69
C PRO A 84 16.96 1.83 -8.98
N LYS A 85 15.73 1.28 -8.93
CA LYS A 85 14.87 1.18 -10.12
C LYS A 85 14.31 2.52 -10.55
N LEU A 86 13.91 3.39 -9.61
CA LEU A 86 13.49 4.75 -9.91
C LEU A 86 14.63 5.56 -10.56
N ARG A 87 15.88 5.40 -10.08
CA ARG A 87 17.05 6.03 -10.71
C ARG A 87 17.29 5.55 -12.15
N LYS A 88 16.93 4.32 -12.46
CA LYS A 88 17.01 3.73 -13.81
C LYS A 88 15.80 4.07 -14.70
N GLY A 89 14.91 4.97 -14.26
CA GLY A 89 13.76 5.42 -15.03
C GLY A 89 12.61 4.41 -15.11
N PHE A 90 12.52 3.44 -14.19
CA PHE A 90 11.40 2.53 -14.12
C PHE A 90 10.16 3.21 -13.55
N ILE A 91 8.98 2.77 -14.01
CA ILE A 91 7.74 2.95 -13.28
C ILE A 91 7.68 1.83 -12.24
N VAL A 92 7.68 2.18 -10.96
CA VAL A 92 7.55 1.22 -9.86
C VAL A 92 6.11 1.26 -9.38
N ILE A 93 5.42 0.10 -9.44
CA ILE A 93 4.10 -0.10 -8.85
C ILE A 93 4.29 -0.89 -7.55
N CYS A 94 3.75 -0.39 -6.45
CA CYS A 94 3.80 -1.09 -5.17
C CYS A 94 2.39 -1.27 -4.58
N ASP A 95 2.02 -2.52 -4.26
CA ASP A 95 0.83 -2.83 -3.47
C ASP A 95 1.17 -2.58 -2.00
N ARG A 96 0.69 -1.48 -1.47
CA ARG A 96 0.96 -0.85 -0.16
C ARG A 96 2.32 -0.14 -0.08
N PHE A 97 2.35 0.92 0.72
CA PHE A 97 3.55 1.68 1.10
C PHE A 97 3.32 2.39 2.44
N LEU A 98 3.96 3.53 2.67
CA LEU A 98 3.90 4.27 3.94
C LEU A 98 2.48 4.68 4.35
N ASP A 99 1.59 4.99 3.39
CA ASP A 99 0.21 5.36 3.68
C ASP A 99 -0.56 4.23 4.39
N SER A 100 -0.22 2.95 4.11
CA SER A 100 -0.73 1.81 4.87
C SER A 100 -0.34 1.90 6.35
N THR A 101 0.92 2.19 6.67
CA THR A 101 1.36 2.29 8.08
C THR A 101 0.67 3.45 8.80
N LEU A 102 0.51 4.60 8.13
CA LEU A 102 -0.25 5.71 8.68
C LEU A 102 -1.71 5.33 8.96
N ALA A 103 -2.35 4.60 8.03
CA ALA A 103 -3.74 4.19 8.18
C ALA A 103 -3.92 3.09 9.25
N TYR A 104 -3.09 2.05 9.23
CA TYR A 104 -3.23 0.87 10.09
C TYR A 104 -2.69 1.09 11.50
N GLN A 105 -1.43 1.52 11.63
CA GLN A 105 -0.81 1.72 12.94
C GLN A 105 -1.17 3.09 13.52
N GLY A 106 -1.23 4.13 12.67
CA GLY A 106 -1.62 5.46 13.13
C GLY A 106 -3.11 5.53 13.47
N TYR A 107 -3.99 5.58 12.47
CA TYR A 107 -5.43 5.74 12.71
C TYR A 107 -6.07 4.48 13.33
N GLY A 108 -5.66 3.29 12.90
CA GLY A 108 -6.21 2.02 13.37
C GLY A 108 -5.87 1.72 14.82
N LEU A 109 -4.59 1.79 15.19
CA LEU A 109 -4.09 1.51 16.54
C LEU A 109 -3.97 2.74 17.43
N GLY A 110 -4.10 3.96 16.88
CA GLY A 110 -4.02 5.21 17.65
C GLY A 110 -2.60 5.69 17.93
N MET A 111 -1.59 5.22 17.20
CA MET A 111 -0.22 5.69 17.34
C MET A 111 -0.05 7.11 16.79
N ASP A 112 0.93 7.85 17.32
CA ASP A 112 1.22 9.21 16.88
C ASP A 112 1.63 9.26 15.40
N ILE A 113 0.85 10.02 14.62
CA ILE A 113 1.02 10.18 13.18
C ILE A 113 2.32 10.92 12.85
N GLY A 114 2.72 11.88 13.69
CA GLY A 114 3.96 12.65 13.52
C GLY A 114 5.17 11.75 13.67
N PHE A 115 5.18 10.91 14.69
CA PHE A 115 6.24 9.92 14.92
C PHE A 115 6.33 8.91 13.77
N ILE A 116 5.18 8.33 13.33
CA ILE A 116 5.18 7.42 12.18
C ILE A 116 5.74 8.10 10.92
N LYS A 117 5.40 9.35 10.66
CA LYS A 117 5.95 10.12 9.52
C LYS A 117 7.46 10.34 9.65
N CYS A 118 7.96 10.62 10.85
CA CYS A 118 9.39 10.80 11.11
C CYS A 118 10.17 9.51 10.81
N VAL A 119 9.79 8.39 11.43
CA VAL A 119 10.40 7.07 11.17
C VAL A 119 10.21 6.65 9.71
N GLY A 120 9.02 6.92 9.14
CA GLY A 120 8.71 6.64 7.74
C GLY A 120 9.62 7.41 6.77
N LYS A 121 9.91 8.68 7.04
CA LYS A 121 10.86 9.48 6.23
C LYS A 121 12.26 8.86 6.23
N PHE A 122 12.72 8.36 7.38
CA PHE A 122 13.99 7.64 7.49
C PHE A 122 13.93 6.32 6.69
N ALA A 123 12.93 5.48 6.93
CA ALA A 123 12.80 4.17 6.29
C ALA A 123 12.62 4.26 4.76
N THR A 124 11.95 5.30 4.26
CA THR A 124 11.76 5.53 2.82
C THR A 124 12.93 6.28 2.17
N MET A 125 13.97 6.68 2.95
CA MET A 125 15.05 7.55 2.46
C MET A 125 14.49 8.81 1.78
N GLY A 126 13.37 9.35 2.30
CA GLY A 126 12.67 10.51 1.77
C GLY A 126 11.88 10.27 0.47
N ILE A 127 11.86 9.05 -0.06
CA ILE A 127 11.09 8.72 -1.26
C ILE A 127 9.59 8.75 -0.93
N LYS A 128 8.83 9.47 -1.76
CA LYS A 128 7.36 9.53 -1.71
C LYS A 128 6.79 9.06 -3.05
N PRO A 129 5.61 8.43 -3.06
CA PRO A 129 4.90 8.13 -4.30
C PRO A 129 4.56 9.41 -5.06
N ASP A 130 4.69 9.38 -6.39
CA ASP A 130 4.19 10.43 -7.28
C ASP A 130 2.66 10.35 -7.38
N LEU A 131 2.11 9.13 -7.33
CA LEU A 131 0.68 8.85 -7.33
C LEU A 131 0.36 7.74 -6.33
N THR A 132 -0.61 7.94 -5.46
CA THR A 132 -1.24 6.89 -4.65
C THR A 132 -2.68 6.70 -5.12
N ILE A 133 -3.04 5.49 -5.51
CA ILE A 133 -4.40 5.09 -5.85
C ILE A 133 -5.02 4.43 -4.64
N PHE A 134 -5.91 5.16 -3.96
CA PHE A 134 -6.66 4.64 -2.83
C PHE A 134 -7.96 4.00 -3.34
N LEU A 135 -8.04 2.68 -3.26
CA LEU A 135 -9.22 1.89 -3.61
C LEU A 135 -10.19 1.89 -2.43
N ASP A 136 -11.25 2.69 -2.55
CA ASP A 136 -12.26 2.83 -1.51
C ASP A 136 -13.40 1.83 -1.71
N LEU A 137 -13.52 0.88 -0.77
CA LEU A 137 -14.60 -0.09 -0.68
C LEU A 137 -15.14 -0.09 0.76
N PRO A 138 -16.47 -0.17 0.98
CA PRO A 138 -17.03 -0.38 2.31
C PRO A 138 -16.42 -1.61 3.00
N VAL A 139 -15.99 -1.45 4.24
CA VAL A 139 -15.20 -2.46 4.99
C VAL A 139 -15.91 -3.82 5.03
N ASN A 140 -17.23 -3.81 5.26
CA ASN A 140 -18.02 -5.05 5.32
C ASN A 140 -17.94 -5.87 4.02
N LYS A 141 -17.97 -5.20 2.85
CA LYS A 141 -17.82 -5.85 1.54
C LYS A 141 -16.42 -6.43 1.39
N GLY A 142 -15.38 -5.67 1.76
CA GLY A 142 -13.99 -6.11 1.65
C GLY A 142 -13.68 -7.34 2.52
N LEU A 143 -14.07 -7.32 3.79
CA LEU A 143 -13.86 -8.44 4.72
C LEU A 143 -14.63 -9.70 4.29
N TYR A 144 -15.80 -9.55 3.68
CA TYR A 144 -16.54 -10.68 3.12
C TYR A 144 -15.73 -11.44 2.07
N HIS A 145 -14.97 -10.76 1.22
CA HIS A 145 -14.11 -11.37 0.20
C HIS A 145 -12.88 -12.11 0.76
N ARG A 146 -12.57 -11.97 2.07
CA ARG A 146 -11.39 -12.55 2.72
C ARG A 146 -11.71 -13.63 3.75
N ARG A 147 -12.94 -14.15 3.79
CA ARG A 147 -13.40 -15.09 4.83
C ARG A 147 -12.60 -16.39 4.94
N LEU A 148 -11.97 -16.86 3.86
CA LEU A 148 -11.33 -18.19 3.81
C LEU A 148 -9.85 -18.23 4.25
N SER A 149 -9.18 -17.08 4.35
CA SER A 149 -7.76 -17.01 4.73
C SER A 149 -7.47 -15.68 5.39
N GLN A 150 -7.53 -15.65 6.72
CA GLN A 150 -7.32 -14.42 7.49
C GLN A 150 -5.98 -14.47 8.23
N ASP A 151 -5.11 -13.52 7.91
CA ASP A 151 -3.91 -13.26 8.67
C ASP A 151 -4.20 -12.52 9.99
N ARG A 152 -3.16 -12.27 10.78
CA ARG A 152 -3.26 -11.59 12.08
C ARG A 152 -3.93 -10.22 12.00
N ILE A 153 -3.72 -9.47 10.92
CA ILE A 153 -4.29 -8.13 10.74
C ILE A 153 -5.76 -8.22 10.33
N GLU A 154 -6.10 -9.13 9.42
CA GLU A 154 -7.46 -9.33 8.93
C GLU A 154 -8.42 -9.82 10.02
N LYS A 155 -7.90 -10.54 11.03
CA LYS A 155 -8.66 -11.02 12.20
C LYS A 155 -9.04 -9.93 13.20
N ARG A 156 -8.56 -8.69 13.03
CA ARG A 156 -8.92 -7.58 13.93
C ARG A 156 -10.40 -7.22 13.84
N PRO A 157 -10.97 -6.62 14.91
CA PRO A 157 -12.39 -6.26 14.92
C PRO A 157 -12.78 -5.30 13.78
N LEU A 158 -14.05 -5.35 13.36
CA LEU A 158 -14.60 -4.47 12.32
C LEU A 158 -14.35 -2.99 12.61
N ALA A 159 -14.48 -2.57 13.87
CA ALA A 159 -14.23 -1.19 14.29
C ALA A 159 -12.80 -0.72 13.98
N TYR A 160 -11.81 -1.61 14.08
CA TYR A 160 -10.43 -1.32 13.67
C TYR A 160 -10.35 -1.02 12.17
N HIS A 161 -10.90 -1.88 11.33
CA HIS A 161 -10.90 -1.69 9.88
C HIS A 161 -11.66 -0.44 9.43
N GLN A 162 -12.71 -0.07 10.17
CA GLN A 162 -13.43 1.21 9.96
C GLN A 162 -12.54 2.41 10.28
N LYS A 163 -11.74 2.36 11.37
CA LYS A 163 -10.75 3.41 11.68
C LYS A 163 -9.68 3.50 10.58
N VAL A 164 -9.19 2.36 10.09
CA VAL A 164 -8.22 2.31 8.98
C VAL A 164 -8.78 2.97 7.72
N ARG A 165 -10.01 2.64 7.30
CA ARG A 165 -10.65 3.27 6.14
C ARG A 165 -10.80 4.79 6.33
N ARG A 166 -11.25 5.24 7.52
CA ARG A 166 -11.32 6.67 7.85
C ARG A 166 -9.94 7.33 7.79
N GLY A 167 -8.90 6.62 8.23
CA GLY A 167 -7.51 7.06 8.13
C GLY A 167 -7.10 7.33 6.68
N TYR A 168 -7.37 6.41 5.77
CA TYR A 168 -7.10 6.62 4.35
C TYR A 168 -7.86 7.81 3.75
N LEU A 169 -9.14 7.98 4.09
CA LEU A 169 -9.93 9.14 3.64
C LEU A 169 -9.33 10.46 4.15
N ASN A 170 -8.90 10.51 5.41
CA ASN A 170 -8.22 11.67 5.98
C ASN A 170 -6.87 11.96 5.29
N LEU A 171 -6.09 10.92 5.00
CA LEU A 171 -4.84 11.09 4.24
C LEU A 171 -5.10 11.61 2.84
N ALA A 172 -6.10 11.07 2.15
CA ALA A 172 -6.47 11.50 0.80
C ALA A 172 -6.95 12.96 0.78
N SER A 173 -7.72 13.40 1.79
CA SER A 173 -8.14 14.80 1.93
C SER A 173 -6.95 15.74 2.12
N LYS A 174 -5.97 15.35 2.97
CA LYS A 174 -4.78 16.17 3.26
C LYS A 174 -3.77 16.21 2.12
N GLU A 175 -3.66 15.12 1.35
CA GLU A 175 -2.70 14.97 0.25
C GLU A 175 -3.42 14.72 -1.10
N TRP A 176 -4.53 15.41 -1.34
CA TRP A 176 -5.41 15.21 -2.50
C TRP A 176 -4.70 15.33 -3.86
N ARG A 177 -3.60 16.05 -3.92
CA ARG A 177 -2.79 16.14 -5.15
C ARG A 177 -2.15 14.82 -5.51
N ARG A 178 -1.67 14.08 -4.52
CA ARG A 178 -0.96 12.80 -4.65
C ARG A 178 -1.88 11.58 -4.51
N ILE A 179 -2.82 11.60 -3.54
CA ILE A 179 -3.70 10.47 -3.23
C ILE A 179 -5.03 10.66 -3.96
N LYS A 180 -5.32 9.76 -4.88
CA LYS A 180 -6.57 9.74 -5.67
C LYS A 180 -7.48 8.62 -5.20
N ILE A 181 -8.71 8.99 -4.83
CA ILE A 181 -9.72 8.04 -4.39
C ILE A 181 -10.39 7.43 -5.63
N VAL A 182 -10.36 6.11 -5.71
CA VAL A 182 -11.09 5.32 -6.71
C VAL A 182 -12.13 4.48 -6.00
N ARG A 183 -13.41 4.79 -6.15
CA ARG A 183 -14.50 3.94 -5.67
C ARG A 183 -14.49 2.65 -6.46
N VAL A 184 -14.43 1.53 -5.74
CA VAL A 184 -14.39 0.19 -6.34
C VAL A 184 -15.77 -0.18 -6.83
N GLU A 185 -15.84 -0.59 -8.10
CA GLU A 185 -17.05 -1.11 -8.74
C GLU A 185 -17.12 -2.65 -8.61
N GLU A 186 -18.30 -3.23 -8.79
CA GLU A 186 -18.47 -4.69 -8.81
C GLU A 186 -17.68 -5.31 -9.98
N ASP A 187 -17.73 -4.66 -11.14
CA ASP A 187 -16.89 -5.03 -12.28
C ASP A 187 -15.47 -4.46 -12.09
N LYS A 188 -14.52 -5.37 -11.92
CA LYS A 188 -13.10 -5.02 -11.79
C LYS A 188 -12.54 -4.22 -12.97
N PHE A 189 -13.10 -4.37 -14.17
CA PHE A 189 -12.65 -3.65 -15.36
C PHE A 189 -13.14 -2.20 -15.38
N LYS A 190 -14.34 -1.93 -14.84
CA LYS A 190 -14.80 -0.54 -14.62
C LYS A 190 -13.91 0.20 -13.62
N THR A 191 -13.54 -0.47 -12.53
CA THR A 191 -12.53 0.07 -11.58
C THR A 191 -11.20 0.30 -12.28
N GLN A 192 -10.75 -0.67 -13.11
CA GLN A 192 -9.48 -0.57 -13.82
C GLN A 192 -9.48 0.56 -14.86
N ALA A 193 -10.58 0.88 -15.51
CA ALA A 193 -10.66 2.02 -16.42
C ALA A 193 -10.32 3.33 -15.69
N LYS A 194 -10.92 3.58 -14.51
CA LYS A 194 -10.61 4.75 -13.67
C LYS A 194 -9.14 4.78 -13.24
N VAL A 195 -8.57 3.61 -12.92
CA VAL A 195 -7.15 3.47 -12.56
C VAL A 195 -6.25 3.84 -13.73
N ARG A 196 -6.55 3.38 -14.97
CA ARG A 196 -5.79 3.71 -16.18
C ARG A 196 -5.80 5.20 -16.48
N ASP A 197 -6.97 5.84 -16.38
CA ASP A 197 -7.10 7.28 -16.60
C ASP A 197 -6.19 8.10 -15.66
N LEU A 198 -6.06 7.65 -14.41
CA LEU A 198 -5.13 8.27 -13.46
C LEU A 198 -3.67 8.01 -13.84
N ILE A 199 -3.34 6.76 -14.19
CA ILE A 199 -1.96 6.39 -14.57
C ILE A 199 -1.52 7.15 -15.81
N ASP A 200 -2.38 7.29 -16.83
CA ASP A 200 -2.04 8.01 -18.05
C ASP A 200 -1.78 9.51 -17.82
N LYS A 201 -2.45 10.12 -16.84
CA LYS A 201 -2.19 11.52 -16.44
C LYS A 201 -0.86 11.73 -15.71
N TYR A 202 -0.33 10.69 -15.05
CA TYR A 202 0.86 10.81 -14.20
C TYR A 202 2.09 10.10 -14.75
N ALA A 203 1.91 9.09 -15.62
CA ALA A 203 2.97 8.16 -16.02
C ALA A 203 3.12 8.02 -17.56
N VAL A 204 2.34 8.75 -18.32
CA VAL A 204 2.40 8.82 -19.79
C VAL A 204 2.49 10.28 -20.22
#